data_bc03b666cdf8f10de1ac6432d138db1f
#
_entry.id   bc03b666cdf8f10de1ac6432d138db1f
#
_cell.length_a   1.000
_cell.length_b   1.000
_cell.length_c   1.000
_cell.angle_alpha   90.00
_cell.angle_beta   90.00
_cell.angle_gamma   90.00
#
_symmetry.space_group_name_H-M   'P 1'
#
loop_
_entity.id
_entity.type
_entity.pdbx_description
1 polymer ?
#
loop_
_entity_poly.entity_id
_entity_poly.type
_entity_poly.pdbx_seq_one_letter_code
_entity_poly.pdbx_strand_id
1 'polypeptide(L)'
;MTSNIVSLNSIAKRGASKPQASGCSSKSSCGSSSGPDDMPAHVWDKIKDHPCYSEEAHHYFARMHVAVAPACNIQCNYCNRKYDCSNESRPGVTSERMSPEQAAMKVVAVANKVPQLSVLGIAGPGDSLYDWRKTFETFRLVEKRLPDLKFCVSTNGLALPDHVDALAEHNIDHVTITINMVDPEVGTAIYPWIYFNGKRYTGLDASKILHERQMEGLEALTAKGILVKVNSVMIPGINDQHLLDVNAAIKARGAFLHNVMPLISAPEHGTHFGLTGQRGPSPAELKDLQDKLAGGANLMRHCRQCRADAIGMLGEDLSQDFMLDSIDPDLEYDPEARRLYREVVERERADRRAAVLVAEDELAATVTAAPAQLVAVATKGGGRINQHFGHAAEFQVYEVDQAGVRFVGHRKVENYCQGGWGDEDVLEDQLIPTLAGVAAVFVSKIGSCPKKDLAAAGIAAIDAYPFDYIETAIADWYAGLNGRQTLGSIA
;
A
#
# COMPACT_ATOMS: atom_id res chain seq x y z
N MET A 1 1.91 39.27 -11.69
CA MET A 1 2.72 38.31 -10.90
C MET A 1 2.46 36.95 -11.51
N THR A 2 3.36 36.47 -12.33
CA THR A 2 3.24 35.22 -13.07
C THR A 2 3.69 34.07 -12.14
N SER A 3 2.76 33.25 -11.71
CA SER A 3 3.06 32.03 -10.97
C SER A 3 3.67 31.00 -11.94
N ASN A 4 4.94 30.63 -11.70
CA ASN A 4 5.58 29.52 -12.39
C ASN A 4 4.96 28.19 -11.91
N ILE A 5 3.98 27.70 -12.62
CA ILE A 5 3.49 26.33 -12.50
C ILE A 5 4.51 25.44 -13.24
N VAL A 6 5.37 24.75 -12.51
CA VAL A 6 6.25 23.73 -13.08
C VAL A 6 5.38 22.48 -13.31
N SER A 7 5.01 22.23 -14.56
CA SER A 7 4.32 21.02 -14.98
C SER A 7 5.19 19.79 -14.68
N LEU A 8 4.61 18.73 -14.11
CA LEU A 8 5.26 17.43 -13.87
C LEU A 8 5.88 16.81 -15.14
N ASN A 9 5.43 17.25 -16.33
CA ASN A 9 6.02 16.91 -17.62
C ASN A 9 7.46 17.43 -17.83
N SER A 10 7.93 18.38 -17.01
CA SER A 10 9.31 18.91 -17.13
C SER A 10 10.35 17.98 -16.48
N ILE A 11 9.93 17.09 -15.59
CA ILE A 11 10.82 16.13 -14.93
C ILE A 11 11.17 14.96 -15.88
N ALA A 12 10.25 14.59 -16.78
CA ALA A 12 10.47 13.52 -17.78
C ALA A 12 11.34 13.91 -18.99
N LYS A 13 11.64 15.20 -19.20
CA LYS A 13 12.35 15.69 -20.40
C LYS A 13 13.87 15.88 -20.25
N ARG A 14 14.46 15.54 -19.12
CA ARG A 14 15.92 15.61 -18.92
C ARG A 14 16.62 14.26 -19.04
N GLY A 15 16.36 13.49 -20.07
CA GLY A 15 16.96 12.18 -20.26
C GLY A 15 17.07 11.70 -21.70
N ALA A 16 17.28 12.59 -22.68
CA ALA A 16 17.58 12.20 -24.05
C ALA A 16 19.02 12.59 -24.44
N SER A 17 19.99 11.79 -24.04
CA SER A 17 21.33 11.72 -24.65
C SER A 17 21.64 10.25 -24.99
N LYS A 18 22.27 10.07 -26.14
CA LYS A 18 22.52 8.82 -26.86
C LYS A 18 23.25 7.74 -26.02
N PRO A 19 23.09 6.44 -26.35
CA PRO A 19 23.59 5.34 -25.54
C PRO A 19 25.10 5.20 -25.64
N GLN A 20 25.80 5.34 -24.52
CA GLN A 20 27.07 4.66 -24.27
C GLN A 20 26.83 3.56 -23.23
N ALA A 21 27.22 2.36 -23.57
CA ALA A 21 27.11 1.20 -22.70
C ALA A 21 28.02 1.37 -21.47
N SER A 22 27.41 1.55 -20.31
CA SER A 22 28.03 1.33 -19.00
C SER A 22 26.92 1.05 -18.00
N GLY A 23 27.16 0.08 -17.11
CA GLY A 23 26.24 -0.62 -16.24
C GLY A 23 25.13 0.22 -15.61
N CYS A 24 23.91 -0.22 -15.80
CA CYS A 24 22.73 0.32 -15.13
C CYS A 24 22.73 -0.01 -13.65
N SER A 25 23.06 0.98 -12.80
CA SER A 25 22.57 0.97 -11.44
C SER A 25 21.08 1.29 -11.48
N SER A 26 20.23 0.29 -11.33
CA SER A 26 18.77 0.46 -11.25
C SER A 26 18.38 1.02 -9.89
N LYS A 27 18.52 2.34 -9.70
CA LYS A 27 17.83 3.05 -8.63
C LYS A 27 16.40 3.33 -9.08
N SER A 28 15.52 2.34 -9.03
CA SER A 28 14.09 2.54 -9.07
C SER A 28 13.48 1.93 -7.81
N SER A 29 13.54 2.69 -6.72
CA SER A 29 12.80 2.35 -5.51
C SER A 29 11.32 2.63 -5.71
N CYS A 30 10.47 1.77 -5.19
CA CYS A 30 9.10 2.10 -4.79
C CYS A 30 9.09 3.42 -4.05
N GLY A 31 8.11 4.28 -4.31
CA GLY A 31 7.89 5.56 -3.68
C GLY A 31 8.79 5.84 -2.48
N SER A 32 9.94 6.40 -2.75
CA SER A 32 10.92 6.96 -1.82
C SER A 32 11.42 6.12 -0.64
N SER A 33 12.47 5.37 -0.83
CA SER A 33 13.55 5.29 0.15
C SER A 33 14.51 6.51 0.02
N SER A 34 14.40 7.30 -1.02
CA SER A 34 15.12 8.56 -1.19
C SER A 34 14.46 9.63 -0.33
N GLY A 35 15.21 10.20 0.58
CA GLY A 35 14.77 11.27 1.45
C GLY A 35 14.41 12.54 0.69
N PRO A 36 14.10 13.65 1.39
CA PRO A 36 13.65 14.91 0.80
C PRO A 36 14.51 15.46 -0.36
N ASP A 37 15.77 15.05 -0.45
CA ASP A 37 16.73 15.54 -1.44
C ASP A 37 16.43 15.07 -2.87
N ASP A 38 15.79 13.94 -3.04
CA ASP A 38 15.46 13.37 -4.35
C ASP A 38 14.01 13.68 -4.81
N MET A 39 13.20 14.30 -3.94
CA MET A 39 11.80 14.59 -4.20
C MET A 39 11.50 16.08 -3.99
N PRO A 40 10.67 16.70 -4.85
CA PRO A 40 10.23 18.08 -4.63
C PRO A 40 9.55 18.23 -3.26
N ALA A 41 9.95 19.24 -2.48
CA ALA A 41 9.47 19.46 -1.11
C ALA A 41 7.93 19.45 -1.01
N HIS A 42 7.25 20.07 -1.98
CA HIS A 42 5.77 20.10 -2.00
C HIS A 42 5.12 18.72 -2.22
N VAL A 43 5.80 17.80 -2.87
CA VAL A 43 5.32 16.40 -3.01
C VAL A 43 5.58 15.65 -1.71
N TRP A 44 6.78 15.82 -1.13
CA TRP A 44 7.12 15.20 0.15
C TRP A 44 6.15 15.61 1.27
N ASP A 45 5.81 16.89 1.38
CA ASP A 45 4.86 17.38 2.38
C ASP A 45 3.47 16.74 2.25
N LYS A 46 3.07 16.37 1.02
CA LYS A 46 1.82 15.65 0.79
C LYS A 46 1.87 14.21 1.28
N ILE A 47 2.97 13.50 1.06
CA ILE A 47 3.06 12.04 1.27
C ILE A 47 3.71 11.62 2.59
N LYS A 48 4.57 12.46 3.19
CA LYS A 48 5.41 12.07 4.34
C LYS A 48 4.67 11.42 5.51
N ASP A 49 3.40 11.76 5.70
CA ASP A 49 2.56 11.21 6.77
C ASP A 49 1.42 10.34 6.22
N HIS A 50 1.43 10.01 4.92
CA HIS A 50 0.38 9.22 4.30
C HIS A 50 0.82 7.76 4.13
N PRO A 51 0.33 6.80 4.94
CA PRO A 51 0.82 5.42 4.93
C PRO A 51 0.60 4.66 3.62
N CYS A 52 -0.37 5.10 2.77
CA CYS A 52 -0.60 4.47 1.47
C CYS A 52 0.21 5.09 0.32
N TYR A 53 0.91 6.20 0.55
CA TYR A 53 1.70 6.90 -0.46
C TYR A 53 3.20 6.92 -0.16
N SER A 54 3.59 6.69 1.09
CA SER A 54 4.98 6.59 1.53
C SER A 54 5.21 5.26 2.24
N GLU A 55 6.19 4.51 1.76
CA GLU A 55 6.65 3.28 2.40
C GLU A 55 7.18 3.55 3.81
N GLU A 56 7.91 4.66 4.02
CA GLU A 56 8.36 5.06 5.35
C GLU A 56 7.19 5.38 6.28
N ALA A 57 6.19 6.13 5.81
CA ALA A 57 5.06 6.55 6.63
C ALA A 57 4.24 5.37 7.17
N HIS A 58 4.18 4.22 6.46
CA HIS A 58 3.41 3.09 6.94
C HIS A 58 3.94 2.47 8.24
N HIS A 59 5.18 2.74 8.62
CA HIS A 59 5.75 2.31 9.88
C HIS A 59 5.30 3.15 11.10
N TYR A 60 4.81 4.36 10.85
CA TYR A 60 4.53 5.34 11.90
C TYR A 60 3.08 5.81 11.93
N PHE A 61 2.41 5.86 10.79
CA PHE A 61 1.10 6.50 10.68
C PHE A 61 -0.02 5.51 10.39
N ALA A 62 -1.16 5.81 10.99
CA ALA A 62 -2.41 5.10 10.82
C ALA A 62 -3.31 5.81 9.80
N ARG A 63 -4.17 5.02 9.15
CA ARG A 63 -5.29 5.51 8.38
C ARG A 63 -6.61 5.12 9.04
N MET A 64 -7.65 5.86 8.68
CA MET A 64 -9.03 5.53 9.01
C MET A 64 -9.86 5.59 7.73
N HIS A 65 -10.73 4.63 7.54
CA HIS A 65 -11.76 4.69 6.51
C HIS A 65 -13.14 4.81 7.15
N VAL A 66 -14.07 5.49 6.45
CA VAL A 66 -15.47 5.62 6.89
C VAL A 66 -16.42 5.21 5.77
N ALA A 67 -17.39 4.37 6.10
CA ALA A 67 -18.32 3.76 5.18
C ALA A 67 -19.56 4.64 4.96
N VAL A 68 -19.38 5.79 4.29
CA VAL A 68 -20.44 6.77 4.02
C VAL A 68 -21.03 6.69 2.60
N ALA A 69 -20.36 5.99 1.68
CA ALA A 69 -20.68 5.95 0.25
C ALA A 69 -21.11 4.53 -0.22
N PRO A 70 -22.32 4.05 0.10
CA PRO A 70 -22.77 2.70 -0.22
C PRO A 70 -23.21 2.48 -1.68
N ALA A 71 -23.52 3.54 -2.43
CA ALA A 71 -23.95 3.40 -3.82
C ALA A 71 -22.76 3.31 -4.78
N CYS A 72 -22.95 2.62 -5.91
CA CYS A 72 -21.94 2.50 -6.97
C CYS A 72 -22.60 2.48 -8.35
N ASN A 73 -21.94 3.07 -9.32
CA ASN A 73 -22.41 3.22 -10.70
C ASN A 73 -21.83 2.20 -11.69
N ILE A 74 -21.02 1.24 -11.20
CA ILE A 74 -20.53 0.14 -12.00
C ILE A 74 -20.74 -1.21 -11.29
N GLN A 75 -20.63 -2.32 -12.02
CA GLN A 75 -20.46 -3.65 -11.47
C GLN A 75 -19.14 -4.24 -11.96
N CYS A 76 -18.35 -4.73 -11.03
CA CYS A 76 -17.13 -5.51 -11.32
C CYS A 76 -17.40 -6.99 -11.06
N ASN A 77 -16.85 -7.88 -11.89
CA ASN A 77 -17.02 -9.34 -11.75
C ASN A 77 -16.35 -9.89 -10.47
N TYR A 78 -15.44 -9.15 -9.87
CA TYR A 78 -14.80 -9.47 -8.57
C TYR A 78 -15.47 -8.80 -7.36
N CYS A 79 -16.60 -8.11 -7.54
CA CYS A 79 -17.29 -7.40 -6.48
C CYS A 79 -18.69 -7.97 -6.24
N ASN A 80 -19.02 -8.16 -4.96
CA ASN A 80 -20.39 -8.40 -4.50
C ASN A 80 -20.77 -7.29 -3.54
N ARG A 81 -21.82 -6.52 -3.87
CA ARG A 81 -22.28 -5.34 -3.09
C ARG A 81 -22.79 -5.64 -1.69
N LYS A 82 -22.88 -6.91 -1.32
CA LYS A 82 -23.11 -7.33 0.07
C LYS A 82 -21.90 -7.05 0.94
N TYR A 83 -20.70 -7.01 0.32
CA TYR A 83 -19.41 -6.80 0.94
C TYR A 83 -18.81 -5.45 0.54
N ASP A 84 -17.65 -5.13 1.10
CA ASP A 84 -16.89 -3.93 0.79
C ASP A 84 -16.44 -3.88 -0.68
N CYS A 85 -16.08 -2.69 -1.16
CA CYS A 85 -15.54 -2.51 -2.49
C CYS A 85 -14.15 -3.16 -2.61
N SER A 86 -14.01 -4.12 -3.50
CA SER A 86 -12.75 -4.85 -3.72
C SER A 86 -11.70 -4.07 -4.53
N ASN A 87 -12.01 -2.84 -4.94
CA ASN A 87 -11.08 -1.97 -5.66
C ASN A 87 -10.00 -1.37 -4.76
N GLU A 88 -10.25 -1.29 -3.47
CA GLU A 88 -9.32 -0.75 -2.49
C GLU A 88 -9.21 -1.67 -1.27
N SER A 89 -10.26 -2.46 -1.02
CA SER A 89 -10.44 -3.26 0.18
C SER A 89 -10.43 -4.73 -0.16
N ARG A 90 -10.13 -5.56 0.84
CA ARG A 90 -10.49 -6.97 0.79
C ARG A 90 -12.01 -7.12 0.96
N PRO A 91 -12.65 -8.11 0.32
CA PRO A 91 -14.05 -8.42 0.58
C PRO A 91 -14.28 -8.67 2.07
N GLY A 92 -15.23 -7.98 2.64
CA GLY A 92 -15.63 -8.10 4.04
C GLY A 92 -16.96 -7.40 4.25
N VAL A 93 -17.59 -7.62 5.38
CA VAL A 93 -18.81 -6.89 5.76
C VAL A 93 -18.39 -5.63 6.48
N THR A 94 -18.81 -4.47 5.96
CA THR A 94 -18.65 -3.20 6.65
C THR A 94 -19.33 -3.27 8.01
N SER A 95 -18.62 -2.94 9.09
CA SER A 95 -19.14 -3.00 10.45
C SER A 95 -20.34 -2.07 10.63
N GLU A 96 -20.21 -0.84 10.13
CA GLU A 96 -21.24 0.19 10.23
C GLU A 96 -21.29 1.07 8.97
N ARG A 97 -22.50 1.34 8.50
CA ARG A 97 -22.76 2.41 7.52
C ARG A 97 -23.13 3.68 8.26
N MET A 98 -22.55 4.79 7.89
CA MET A 98 -22.64 6.03 8.64
C MET A 98 -23.23 7.18 7.81
N SER A 99 -23.91 8.13 8.51
CA SER A 99 -24.12 9.46 7.97
C SER A 99 -22.81 10.27 8.02
N PRO A 100 -22.70 11.39 7.29
CA PRO A 100 -21.55 12.29 7.40
C PRO A 100 -21.27 12.79 8.83
N GLU A 101 -22.33 13.08 9.61
CA GLU A 101 -22.24 13.52 11.01
C GLU A 101 -21.71 12.42 11.92
N GLN A 102 -22.22 11.20 11.77
CA GLN A 102 -21.73 10.02 12.50
C GLN A 102 -20.27 9.73 12.17
N ALA A 103 -19.89 9.84 10.90
CA ALA A 103 -18.51 9.67 10.48
C ALA A 103 -17.60 10.72 11.11
N ALA A 104 -17.99 12.01 11.10
CA ALA A 104 -17.22 13.08 11.73
C ALA A 104 -17.06 12.89 13.25
N MET A 105 -18.10 12.42 13.94
CA MET A 105 -18.05 12.07 15.37
C MET A 105 -17.06 10.92 15.61
N LYS A 106 -17.15 9.85 14.81
CA LYS A 106 -16.24 8.68 14.92
C LYS A 106 -14.79 9.08 14.65
N VAL A 107 -14.52 9.96 13.68
CA VAL A 107 -13.16 10.47 13.39
C VAL A 107 -12.58 11.20 14.60
N VAL A 108 -13.35 12.01 15.32
CA VAL A 108 -12.90 12.68 16.55
C VAL A 108 -12.54 11.66 17.62
N ALA A 109 -13.38 10.67 17.85
CA ALA A 109 -13.11 9.62 18.84
C ALA A 109 -11.84 8.82 18.54
N VAL A 110 -11.65 8.48 17.27
CA VAL A 110 -10.43 7.78 16.81
C VAL A 110 -9.20 8.67 16.96
N ALA A 111 -9.27 9.95 16.54
CA ALA A 111 -8.15 10.87 16.61
C ALA A 111 -7.65 11.11 18.04
N ASN A 112 -8.55 11.11 19.03
CA ASN A 112 -8.20 11.26 20.44
C ASN A 112 -7.51 10.02 21.03
N LYS A 113 -7.80 8.81 20.50
CA LYS A 113 -7.26 7.55 21.03
C LYS A 113 -6.15 6.94 20.20
N VAL A 114 -6.04 7.31 18.93
CA VAL A 114 -5.05 6.82 17.97
C VAL A 114 -4.20 7.98 17.49
N PRO A 115 -3.16 8.37 18.24
CA PRO A 115 -2.33 9.54 17.90
C PRO A 115 -1.58 9.37 16.57
N GLN A 116 -1.43 8.14 16.09
CA GLN A 116 -0.86 7.78 14.78
C GLN A 116 -1.74 8.21 13.60
N LEU A 117 -3.02 8.50 13.82
CA LEU A 117 -3.96 8.82 12.74
C LEU A 117 -3.50 10.04 11.94
N SER A 118 -3.27 9.87 10.65
CA SER A 118 -2.83 10.94 9.74
C SER A 118 -3.75 11.12 8.54
N VAL A 119 -4.55 10.09 8.18
CA VAL A 119 -5.36 10.09 6.96
C VAL A 119 -6.77 9.59 7.23
N LEU A 120 -7.75 10.33 6.72
CA LEU A 120 -9.12 9.87 6.55
C LEU A 120 -9.36 9.55 5.07
N GLY A 121 -9.72 8.31 4.76
CA GLY A 121 -10.10 7.86 3.43
C GLY A 121 -11.60 7.56 3.32
N ILE A 122 -12.18 7.82 2.16
CA ILE A 122 -13.50 7.34 1.79
C ILE A 122 -13.32 6.44 0.56
N ALA A 123 -13.56 5.14 0.77
CA ALA A 123 -13.33 4.09 -0.23
C ALA A 123 -14.57 3.24 -0.52
N GLY A 124 -15.68 3.58 0.07
CA GLY A 124 -16.90 2.81 -0.14
C GLY A 124 -17.89 2.81 1.02
N PRO A 125 -18.67 1.70 1.14
CA PRO A 125 -18.58 0.38 0.46
C PRO A 125 -18.99 0.31 -1.02
N GLY A 126 -19.41 1.43 -1.61
CA GLY A 126 -19.69 1.61 -3.05
C GLY A 126 -18.61 2.45 -3.73
N ASP A 127 -19.03 3.59 -4.33
CA ASP A 127 -18.10 4.54 -4.96
C ASP A 127 -18.26 5.94 -4.36
N SER A 128 -17.16 6.50 -3.89
CA SER A 128 -17.13 7.77 -3.17
C SER A 128 -17.61 8.96 -3.99
N LEU A 129 -17.37 8.96 -5.30
CA LEU A 129 -17.78 10.06 -6.18
C LEU A 129 -19.15 9.85 -6.82
N TYR A 130 -19.70 8.62 -6.77
CA TYR A 130 -21.11 8.41 -7.06
C TYR A 130 -22.00 8.90 -5.90
N ASP A 131 -21.57 8.69 -4.65
CA ASP A 131 -22.19 9.25 -3.44
C ASP A 131 -21.50 10.58 -3.00
N TRP A 132 -21.05 11.41 -3.95
CA TRP A 132 -20.22 12.60 -3.74
C TRP A 132 -20.77 13.57 -2.66
N ARG A 133 -22.10 13.73 -2.55
CA ARG A 133 -22.69 14.61 -1.54
C ARG A 133 -22.34 14.20 -0.12
N LYS A 134 -22.40 12.90 0.17
CA LYS A 134 -22.01 12.38 1.49
C LYS A 134 -20.52 12.47 1.70
N THR A 135 -19.75 12.16 0.67
CA THR A 135 -18.28 12.23 0.70
C THR A 135 -17.79 13.63 1.03
N PHE A 136 -18.24 14.65 0.30
CA PHE A 136 -17.80 16.02 0.53
C PHE A 136 -18.36 16.61 1.84
N GLU A 137 -19.59 16.28 2.20
CA GLU A 137 -20.14 16.69 3.50
C GLU A 137 -19.36 16.08 4.66
N THR A 138 -18.93 14.83 4.56
CA THR A 138 -18.06 14.20 5.56
C THR A 138 -16.75 14.96 5.71
N PHE A 139 -16.07 15.27 4.60
CA PHE A 139 -14.81 16.02 4.64
C PHE A 139 -14.99 17.43 5.22
N ARG A 140 -16.04 18.15 4.80
CA ARG A 140 -16.37 19.47 5.33
C ARG A 140 -16.58 19.47 6.84
N LEU A 141 -17.26 18.46 7.37
CA LEU A 141 -17.50 18.31 8.82
C LEU A 141 -16.24 17.94 9.59
N VAL A 142 -15.39 17.08 9.00
CA VAL A 142 -14.14 16.66 9.63
C VAL A 142 -13.11 17.78 9.58
N GLU A 143 -12.89 18.42 8.44
CA GLU A 143 -11.91 19.50 8.26
C GLU A 143 -12.11 20.63 9.29
N LYS A 144 -13.37 20.94 9.60
CA LYS A 144 -13.71 21.95 10.61
C LYS A 144 -13.25 21.58 12.02
N ARG A 145 -13.14 20.29 12.34
CA ARG A 145 -12.75 19.78 13.67
C ARG A 145 -11.27 19.38 13.72
N LEU A 146 -10.75 18.78 12.65
CA LEU A 146 -9.39 18.24 12.52
C LEU A 146 -8.73 18.80 11.24
N PRO A 147 -8.32 20.07 11.22
CA PRO A 147 -7.76 20.70 10.02
C PRO A 147 -6.41 20.15 9.57
N ASP A 148 -5.73 19.39 10.42
CA ASP A 148 -4.44 18.74 10.15
C ASP A 148 -4.55 17.32 9.60
N LEU A 149 -5.77 16.78 9.46
CA LEU A 149 -6.01 15.45 8.93
C LEU A 149 -5.98 15.48 7.39
N LYS A 150 -5.19 14.60 6.77
CA LYS A 150 -5.16 14.45 5.31
C LYS A 150 -6.40 13.69 4.84
N PHE A 151 -6.89 14.05 3.65
CA PHE A 151 -8.04 13.38 3.05
C PHE A 151 -7.62 12.58 1.81
N CYS A 152 -8.25 11.42 1.64
CA CYS A 152 -8.07 10.55 0.50
C CYS A 152 -9.42 10.04 -0.03
N VAL A 153 -9.57 10.01 -1.35
CA VAL A 153 -10.77 9.47 -2.01
C VAL A 153 -10.38 8.31 -2.90
N SER A 154 -11.19 7.25 -2.86
CA SER A 154 -11.06 6.13 -3.80
C SER A 154 -12.30 6.00 -4.66
N THR A 155 -12.12 5.90 -5.98
CA THR A 155 -13.20 5.85 -6.96
C THR A 155 -12.89 4.88 -8.11
N ASN A 156 -13.95 4.40 -8.76
CA ASN A 156 -13.83 3.67 -10.03
C ASN A 156 -13.54 4.59 -11.23
N GLY A 157 -13.60 5.90 -11.05
CA GLY A 157 -13.28 6.91 -12.04
C GLY A 157 -14.43 7.34 -12.95
N LEU A 158 -15.57 6.64 -12.99
CA LEU A 158 -16.67 6.96 -13.92
C LEU A 158 -17.28 8.34 -13.68
N ALA A 159 -17.44 8.74 -12.40
CA ALA A 159 -17.96 10.05 -12.04
C ALA A 159 -16.85 11.10 -11.81
N LEU A 160 -15.58 10.71 -11.84
CA LEU A 160 -14.45 11.53 -11.42
C LEU A 160 -14.33 12.87 -12.16
N PRO A 161 -14.39 12.94 -13.52
CA PRO A 161 -14.23 14.21 -14.23
C PRO A 161 -15.22 15.31 -13.80
N ASP A 162 -16.42 14.91 -13.34
CA ASP A 162 -17.46 15.85 -12.91
C ASP A 162 -17.17 16.46 -11.53
N HIS A 163 -16.18 15.94 -10.80
CA HIS A 163 -15.91 16.32 -9.40
C HIS A 163 -14.46 16.78 -9.13
N VAL A 164 -13.61 16.88 -10.16
CA VAL A 164 -12.19 17.26 -9.98
C VAL A 164 -12.04 18.66 -9.37
N ASP A 165 -12.89 19.60 -9.75
CA ASP A 165 -12.86 20.96 -9.18
C ASP A 165 -13.24 20.95 -7.69
N ALA A 166 -14.31 20.25 -7.34
CA ALA A 166 -14.76 20.12 -5.96
C ALA A 166 -13.71 19.39 -5.06
N LEU A 167 -13.01 18.39 -5.60
CA LEU A 167 -11.91 17.73 -4.90
C LEU A 167 -10.79 18.72 -4.56
N ALA A 168 -10.44 19.60 -5.50
CA ALA A 168 -9.42 20.62 -5.28
C ALA A 168 -9.86 21.70 -4.27
N GLU A 169 -11.14 22.06 -4.26
CA GLU A 169 -11.72 23.03 -3.31
C GLU A 169 -11.72 22.49 -1.88
N HIS A 170 -11.89 21.18 -1.68
CA HIS A 170 -11.84 20.52 -0.38
C HIS A 170 -10.40 20.17 0.09
N ASN A 171 -9.38 20.70 -0.57
CA ASN A 171 -7.97 20.44 -0.24
C ASN A 171 -7.63 18.95 -0.17
N ILE A 172 -8.20 18.16 -1.09
CA ILE A 172 -7.91 16.73 -1.21
C ILE A 172 -6.68 16.56 -2.05
N ASP A 173 -5.57 16.19 -1.41
CA ASP A 173 -4.27 16.01 -2.04
C ASP A 173 -4.11 14.67 -2.74
N HIS A 174 -4.94 13.68 -2.40
CA HIS A 174 -4.74 12.29 -2.79
C HIS A 174 -6.03 11.67 -3.31
N VAL A 175 -5.99 11.15 -4.54
CA VAL A 175 -7.09 10.40 -5.14
C VAL A 175 -6.59 9.05 -5.63
N THR A 176 -7.31 7.99 -5.29
CA THR A 176 -7.09 6.66 -5.83
C THR A 176 -8.11 6.37 -6.92
N ILE A 177 -7.67 5.96 -8.10
CA ILE A 177 -8.54 5.54 -9.20
C ILE A 177 -8.29 4.05 -9.45
N THR A 178 -9.35 3.24 -9.55
CA THR A 178 -9.20 1.85 -9.97
C THR A 178 -9.23 1.77 -11.49
N ILE A 179 -8.10 1.38 -12.10
CA ILE A 179 -7.93 1.20 -13.54
C ILE A 179 -7.38 -0.21 -13.79
N ASN A 180 -8.21 -1.10 -14.33
CA ASN A 180 -7.83 -2.49 -14.61
C ASN A 180 -7.54 -2.76 -16.08
N MET A 181 -7.76 -1.77 -16.94
CA MET A 181 -7.58 -1.86 -18.39
C MET A 181 -7.37 -0.48 -19.02
N VAL A 182 -6.70 -0.45 -20.15
CA VAL A 182 -6.61 0.67 -21.09
C VAL A 182 -7.07 0.25 -22.49
N ASP A 183 -7.20 -1.07 -22.73
CA ASP A 183 -7.94 -1.61 -23.86
C ASP A 183 -9.37 -1.96 -23.43
N PRO A 184 -10.39 -1.32 -24.01
CA PRO A 184 -11.80 -1.59 -23.68
C PRO A 184 -12.24 -3.04 -23.91
N GLU A 185 -11.60 -3.79 -24.81
CA GLU A 185 -11.92 -5.22 -25.02
C GLU A 185 -11.64 -6.04 -23.76
N VAL A 186 -10.51 -5.79 -23.08
CA VAL A 186 -10.16 -6.42 -21.79
C VAL A 186 -11.22 -6.10 -20.74
N GLY A 187 -11.73 -4.88 -20.72
CA GLY A 187 -12.74 -4.41 -19.78
C GLY A 187 -14.07 -5.17 -19.88
N THR A 188 -14.42 -5.72 -21.05
CA THR A 188 -15.66 -6.48 -21.24
C THR A 188 -15.73 -7.73 -20.36
N ALA A 189 -14.58 -8.35 -20.07
CA ALA A 189 -14.48 -9.50 -19.17
C ALA A 189 -14.53 -9.11 -17.67
N ILE A 190 -14.29 -7.83 -17.35
CA ILE A 190 -14.18 -7.34 -15.97
C ILE A 190 -15.45 -6.65 -15.51
N TYR A 191 -16.07 -5.84 -16.39
CA TYR A 191 -17.18 -4.94 -16.08
C TYR A 191 -18.45 -5.31 -16.85
N PRO A 192 -19.37 -6.07 -16.25
CA PRO A 192 -20.60 -6.49 -16.94
C PRO A 192 -21.53 -5.31 -17.27
N TRP A 193 -21.51 -4.24 -16.51
CA TRP A 193 -22.27 -3.01 -16.79
C TRP A 193 -21.75 -1.78 -16.03
N ILE A 194 -22.07 -0.62 -16.59
CA ILE A 194 -21.97 0.69 -15.93
C ILE A 194 -23.31 1.42 -16.04
N TYR A 195 -23.55 2.36 -15.10
CA TYR A 195 -24.68 3.29 -15.16
C TYR A 195 -24.13 4.72 -15.32
N PHE A 196 -24.40 5.32 -16.46
CA PHE A 196 -23.88 6.63 -16.83
C PHE A 196 -24.93 7.45 -17.55
N ASN A 197 -25.08 8.74 -17.19
CA ASN A 197 -26.06 9.67 -17.77
C ASN A 197 -27.48 9.10 -17.83
N GLY A 198 -27.95 8.50 -16.71
CA GLY A 198 -29.31 7.97 -16.63
C GLY A 198 -29.55 6.67 -17.39
N LYS A 199 -28.51 6.04 -17.98
CA LYS A 199 -28.62 4.84 -18.79
C LYS A 199 -27.62 3.77 -18.36
N ARG A 200 -28.05 2.51 -18.46
CA ARG A 200 -27.17 1.35 -18.26
C ARG A 200 -26.53 0.94 -19.59
N TYR A 201 -25.19 0.81 -19.59
CA TYR A 201 -24.37 0.31 -20.69
C TYR A 201 -23.76 -1.03 -20.34
N THR A 202 -23.47 -1.87 -21.34
CA THR A 202 -22.87 -3.19 -21.20
C THR A 202 -21.85 -3.43 -22.27
N GLY A 203 -21.00 -4.47 -22.12
CA GLY A 203 -20.00 -4.87 -23.12
C GLY A 203 -19.02 -3.75 -23.47
N LEU A 204 -18.66 -3.68 -24.75
CA LEU A 204 -17.62 -2.76 -25.24
C LEU A 204 -17.97 -1.27 -25.02
N ASP A 205 -19.22 -0.88 -25.17
CA ASP A 205 -19.64 0.51 -24.94
C ASP A 205 -19.44 0.92 -23.47
N ALA A 206 -19.77 0.02 -22.53
CA ALA A 206 -19.53 0.27 -21.10
C ALA A 206 -18.04 0.44 -20.82
N SER A 207 -17.20 -0.43 -21.36
CA SER A 207 -15.75 -0.39 -21.19
C SER A 207 -15.12 0.86 -21.79
N LYS A 208 -15.54 1.28 -22.98
CA LYS A 208 -15.07 2.51 -23.64
C LYS A 208 -15.39 3.74 -22.80
N ILE A 209 -16.65 3.89 -22.38
CA ILE A 209 -17.07 5.04 -21.56
C ILE A 209 -16.27 5.06 -20.25
N LEU A 210 -16.13 3.92 -19.57
CA LEU A 210 -15.38 3.86 -18.31
C LEU A 210 -13.91 4.26 -18.53
N HIS A 211 -13.26 3.70 -19.56
CA HIS A 211 -11.87 4.02 -19.88
C HIS A 211 -11.68 5.52 -20.18
N GLU A 212 -12.50 6.10 -21.05
CA GLU A 212 -12.44 7.52 -21.40
C GLU A 212 -12.56 8.41 -20.15
N ARG A 213 -13.55 8.15 -19.28
CA ARG A 213 -13.75 8.90 -18.05
C ARG A 213 -12.60 8.74 -17.05
N GLN A 214 -12.01 7.54 -16.95
CA GLN A 214 -10.85 7.30 -16.11
C GLN A 214 -9.62 8.10 -16.59
N MET A 215 -9.35 8.12 -17.88
CA MET A 215 -8.21 8.86 -18.43
C MET A 215 -8.41 10.37 -18.32
N GLU A 216 -9.60 10.88 -18.63
CA GLU A 216 -9.97 12.28 -18.46
C GLU A 216 -9.80 12.74 -17.00
N GLY A 217 -10.32 11.96 -16.04
CA GLY A 217 -10.21 12.27 -14.63
C GLY A 217 -8.77 12.24 -14.12
N LEU A 218 -7.96 11.25 -14.56
CA LEU A 218 -6.55 11.16 -14.20
C LEU A 218 -5.78 12.39 -14.70
N GLU A 219 -5.94 12.76 -15.96
CA GLU A 219 -5.28 13.94 -16.55
C GLU A 219 -5.70 15.24 -15.85
N ALA A 220 -6.99 15.39 -15.54
CA ALA A 220 -7.51 16.57 -14.86
C ALA A 220 -6.98 16.71 -13.43
N LEU A 221 -6.87 15.61 -12.67
CA LEU A 221 -6.29 15.60 -11.32
C LEU A 221 -4.80 15.96 -11.34
N THR A 222 -4.04 15.33 -12.22
CA THR A 222 -2.58 15.59 -12.32
C THR A 222 -2.29 17.01 -12.80
N ALA A 223 -3.13 17.58 -13.67
CA ALA A 223 -3.03 18.98 -14.08
C ALA A 223 -3.25 19.97 -12.92
N LYS A 224 -4.03 19.58 -11.91
CA LYS A 224 -4.24 20.35 -10.66
C LYS A 224 -3.17 20.07 -9.57
N GLY A 225 -2.21 19.20 -9.84
CA GLY A 225 -1.18 18.82 -8.87
C GLY A 225 -1.69 17.91 -7.74
N ILE A 226 -2.87 17.28 -7.92
CA ILE A 226 -3.39 16.26 -7.02
C ILE A 226 -2.64 14.95 -7.31
N LEU A 227 -2.16 14.29 -6.26
CA LEU A 227 -1.43 13.03 -6.38
C LEU A 227 -2.39 11.87 -6.66
N VAL A 228 -2.16 11.17 -7.74
CA VAL A 228 -3.01 10.04 -8.14
C VAL A 228 -2.30 8.72 -7.90
N LYS A 229 -2.93 7.87 -7.10
CA LYS A 229 -2.62 6.45 -7.01
C LYS A 229 -3.59 5.69 -7.94
N VAL A 230 -3.06 4.79 -8.73
CA VAL A 230 -3.89 3.86 -9.51
C VAL A 230 -3.85 2.49 -8.86
N ASN A 231 -5.02 1.96 -8.51
CA ASN A 231 -5.18 0.57 -8.11
C ASN A 231 -5.54 -0.27 -9.33
N SER A 232 -4.89 -1.43 -9.47
CA SER A 232 -5.25 -2.45 -10.47
C SER A 232 -5.36 -3.81 -9.82
N VAL A 233 -6.47 -4.50 -10.04
CA VAL A 233 -6.65 -5.88 -9.59
C VAL A 233 -6.05 -6.82 -10.65
N MET A 234 -5.04 -7.59 -10.29
CA MET A 234 -4.43 -8.59 -11.17
C MET A 234 -5.34 -9.81 -11.28
N ILE A 235 -5.84 -10.07 -12.48
CA ILE A 235 -6.76 -11.17 -12.80
C ILE A 235 -6.08 -12.09 -13.82
N PRO A 236 -5.50 -13.23 -13.36
CA PRO A 236 -4.74 -14.14 -14.24
C PRO A 236 -5.54 -14.61 -15.46
N GLY A 237 -4.93 -14.49 -16.63
CA GLY A 237 -5.53 -14.86 -17.91
C GLY A 237 -6.53 -13.83 -18.48
N ILE A 238 -6.78 -12.72 -17.79
CA ILE A 238 -7.64 -11.62 -18.27
C ILE A 238 -6.83 -10.33 -18.48
N ASN A 239 -6.17 -9.82 -17.42
CA ASN A 239 -5.43 -8.56 -17.52
C ASN A 239 -3.99 -8.64 -17.00
N ASP A 240 -3.52 -9.77 -16.54
CA ASP A 240 -2.18 -9.95 -15.96
C ASP A 240 -1.05 -9.44 -16.87
N GLN A 241 -1.11 -9.72 -18.20
CA GLN A 241 -0.14 -9.18 -19.15
C GLN A 241 -0.47 -7.74 -19.55
N HIS A 242 -1.75 -7.40 -19.63
CA HIS A 242 -2.23 -6.07 -20.01
C HIS A 242 -1.91 -4.98 -18.95
N LEU A 243 -1.65 -5.36 -17.71
CA LEU A 243 -1.23 -4.40 -16.66
C LEU A 243 0.12 -3.72 -16.96
N LEU A 244 0.93 -4.24 -17.89
CA LEU A 244 2.10 -3.54 -18.42
C LEU A 244 1.69 -2.29 -19.22
N ASP A 245 0.68 -2.43 -20.08
CA ASP A 245 0.13 -1.31 -20.87
C ASP A 245 -0.56 -0.30 -19.96
N VAL A 246 -1.32 -0.78 -18.95
CA VAL A 246 -1.93 0.08 -17.93
C VAL A 246 -0.86 0.92 -17.23
N ASN A 247 0.22 0.30 -16.76
CA ASN A 247 1.31 1.00 -16.07
C ASN A 247 1.95 2.08 -16.96
N ALA A 248 2.23 1.76 -18.21
CA ALA A 248 2.79 2.70 -19.17
C ALA A 248 1.84 3.89 -19.44
N ALA A 249 0.56 3.61 -19.62
CA ALA A 249 -0.46 4.61 -19.92
C ALA A 249 -0.71 5.58 -18.75
N ILE A 250 -0.78 5.08 -17.52
CA ILE A 250 -0.99 5.91 -16.31
C ILE A 250 0.25 6.73 -15.97
N LYS A 251 1.45 6.16 -16.17
CA LYS A 251 2.72 6.89 -16.01
C LYS A 251 2.79 8.07 -16.99
N ALA A 252 2.44 7.85 -18.27
CA ALA A 252 2.43 8.90 -19.29
C ALA A 252 1.50 10.07 -18.95
N ARG A 253 0.47 9.82 -18.09
CA ARG A 253 -0.51 10.81 -17.62
C ARG A 253 -0.19 11.38 -16.25
N GLY A 254 0.97 11.06 -15.68
CA GLY A 254 1.46 11.63 -14.44
C GLY A 254 0.91 10.97 -13.17
N ALA A 255 0.37 9.75 -13.23
CA ALA A 255 0.05 9.01 -12.02
C ALA A 255 1.30 8.88 -11.14
N PHE A 256 1.13 9.19 -9.86
CA PHE A 256 2.23 9.18 -8.89
C PHE A 256 2.60 7.75 -8.47
N LEU A 257 1.61 6.88 -8.28
CA LEU A 257 1.80 5.54 -7.73
C LEU A 257 0.89 4.52 -8.41
N HIS A 258 1.40 3.34 -8.73
CA HIS A 258 0.63 2.19 -9.18
C HIS A 258 0.63 1.10 -8.12
N ASN A 259 -0.54 0.66 -7.71
CA ASN A 259 -0.75 -0.42 -6.76
C ASN A 259 -1.39 -1.62 -7.46
N VAL A 260 -0.65 -2.69 -7.67
CA VAL A 260 -1.17 -3.94 -8.23
C VAL A 260 -1.57 -4.87 -7.10
N MET A 261 -2.87 -5.14 -6.99
CA MET A 261 -3.45 -5.96 -5.95
C MET A 261 -3.82 -7.35 -6.49
N PRO A 262 -3.64 -8.42 -5.72
CA PRO A 262 -4.12 -9.74 -6.11
C PRO A 262 -5.65 -9.78 -6.12
N LEU A 263 -6.23 -10.46 -7.13
CA LEU A 263 -7.64 -10.80 -7.11
C LEU A 263 -7.94 -11.71 -5.91
N ILE A 264 -8.96 -11.35 -5.14
CA ILE A 264 -9.56 -12.20 -4.11
C ILE A 264 -10.86 -12.77 -4.68
N SER A 265 -10.88 -14.07 -4.91
CA SER A 265 -11.99 -14.76 -5.60
C SER A 265 -12.49 -16.01 -4.86
N ALA A 266 -12.40 -15.99 -3.52
CA ALA A 266 -12.94 -17.06 -2.71
C ALA A 266 -14.47 -17.18 -2.93
N PRO A 267 -15.01 -18.39 -3.20
CA PRO A 267 -16.43 -18.59 -3.57
C PRO A 267 -17.43 -18.09 -2.52
N GLU A 268 -17.05 -18.10 -1.25
CA GLU A 268 -17.86 -17.62 -0.12
C GLU A 268 -18.23 -16.14 -0.22
N HIS A 269 -17.43 -15.34 -0.94
CA HIS A 269 -17.75 -13.93 -1.19
C HIS A 269 -18.87 -13.76 -2.24
N GLY A 270 -19.24 -14.81 -2.96
CA GLY A 270 -20.36 -14.80 -3.93
C GLY A 270 -20.13 -13.81 -5.08
N THR A 271 -18.89 -13.47 -5.42
CA THR A 271 -18.55 -12.67 -6.60
C THR A 271 -18.70 -13.54 -7.87
N HIS A 272 -18.90 -12.91 -9.04
CA HIS A 272 -18.97 -13.67 -10.29
C HIS A 272 -17.71 -14.50 -10.51
N PHE A 273 -16.53 -13.91 -10.34
CA PHE A 273 -15.26 -14.61 -10.48
C PHE A 273 -15.08 -15.76 -9.47
N GLY A 274 -15.47 -15.54 -8.20
CA GLY A 274 -15.41 -16.60 -7.20
C GLY A 274 -16.33 -17.79 -7.55
N LEU A 275 -17.55 -17.52 -8.00
CA LEU A 275 -18.53 -18.55 -8.36
C LEU A 275 -18.21 -19.29 -9.67
N THR A 276 -17.47 -18.65 -10.59
CA THR A 276 -17.08 -19.24 -11.88
C THR A 276 -15.68 -19.87 -11.86
N GLY A 277 -15.00 -19.88 -10.72
CA GLY A 277 -13.70 -20.52 -10.57
C GLY A 277 -12.50 -19.73 -11.12
N GLN A 278 -12.66 -18.42 -11.33
CA GLN A 278 -11.53 -17.55 -11.66
C GLN A 278 -10.58 -17.50 -10.47
N ARG A 279 -9.38 -18.02 -10.63
CA ARG A 279 -8.36 -17.97 -9.56
C ARG A 279 -7.73 -16.59 -9.39
N GLY A 280 -7.26 -16.28 -8.20
CA GLY A 280 -6.31 -15.20 -7.96
C GLY A 280 -4.89 -15.54 -8.42
N PRO A 281 -3.98 -14.57 -8.47
CA PRO A 281 -2.56 -14.81 -8.73
C PRO A 281 -1.89 -15.47 -7.53
N SER A 282 -0.86 -16.29 -7.78
CA SER A 282 0.07 -16.71 -6.75
C SER A 282 0.99 -15.54 -6.33
N PRO A 283 1.61 -15.61 -5.15
CA PRO A 283 2.62 -14.61 -4.73
C PRO A 283 3.79 -14.46 -5.72
N ALA A 284 4.19 -15.56 -6.37
CA ALA A 284 5.25 -15.55 -7.38
C ALA A 284 4.82 -14.83 -8.66
N GLU A 285 3.60 -15.06 -9.15
CA GLU A 285 3.05 -14.37 -10.33
C GLU A 285 2.91 -12.86 -10.07
N LEU A 286 2.44 -12.47 -8.87
CA LEU A 286 2.32 -11.07 -8.50
C LEU A 286 3.70 -10.40 -8.43
N LYS A 287 4.69 -11.05 -7.83
CA LYS A 287 6.06 -10.54 -7.76
C LYS A 287 6.68 -10.41 -9.16
N ASP A 288 6.56 -11.42 -10.02
CA ASP A 288 7.07 -11.39 -11.40
C ASP A 288 6.48 -10.22 -12.20
N LEU A 289 5.16 -9.99 -12.07
CA LEU A 289 4.53 -8.83 -12.70
C LEU A 289 5.07 -7.52 -12.12
N GLN A 290 5.18 -7.38 -10.80
CA GLN A 290 5.72 -6.18 -10.16
C GLN A 290 7.17 -5.91 -10.57
N ASP A 291 7.99 -6.95 -10.75
CA ASP A 291 9.38 -6.81 -11.22
C ASP A 291 9.43 -6.36 -12.69
N LYS A 292 8.54 -6.87 -13.54
CA LYS A 292 8.39 -6.39 -14.94
C LYS A 292 7.91 -4.95 -15.04
N LEU A 293 7.11 -4.49 -14.09
CA LEU A 293 6.64 -3.11 -14.00
C LEU A 293 7.72 -2.14 -13.46
N ALA A 294 8.83 -2.65 -12.95
CA ALA A 294 9.93 -1.84 -12.43
C ALA A 294 10.49 -0.91 -13.52
N GLY A 295 10.69 0.37 -13.19
CA GLY A 295 11.06 1.42 -14.16
C GLY A 295 9.87 2.07 -14.89
N GLY A 296 8.65 1.55 -14.72
CA GLY A 296 7.38 2.19 -15.09
C GLY A 296 6.94 3.29 -14.11
N ALA A 297 5.64 3.37 -13.80
CA ALA A 297 5.14 4.16 -12.69
C ALA A 297 5.65 3.59 -11.36
N ASN A 298 5.83 4.45 -10.35
CA ASN A 298 6.22 3.99 -9.02
C ASN A 298 5.25 2.93 -8.50
N LEU A 299 5.76 1.85 -7.89
CA LEU A 299 4.94 0.75 -7.41
C LEU A 299 4.72 0.81 -5.91
N MET A 300 3.49 0.62 -5.47
CA MET A 300 3.16 0.39 -4.07
C MET A 300 3.31 -1.10 -3.76
N ARG A 301 4.30 -1.48 -2.94
CA ARG A 301 4.53 -2.87 -2.53
C ARG A 301 4.03 -3.18 -1.11
N HIS A 302 3.70 -2.16 -0.32
CA HIS A 302 3.25 -2.27 1.08
C HIS A 302 1.71 -2.25 1.26
N CYS A 303 0.93 -2.43 0.18
CA CYS A 303 -0.53 -2.50 0.25
C CYS A 303 -1.02 -3.69 1.06
N ARG A 304 -2.02 -3.47 1.94
CA ARG A 304 -2.62 -4.49 2.80
C ARG A 304 -4.04 -4.85 2.45
N GLN A 305 -4.61 -4.23 1.41
CA GLN A 305 -6.03 -4.37 1.06
C GLN A 305 -6.92 -4.21 2.32
N CYS A 306 -6.86 -3.03 2.92
CA CYS A 306 -7.63 -2.70 4.11
C CYS A 306 -9.14 -2.81 3.86
N ARG A 307 -9.95 -3.03 4.92
CA ARG A 307 -11.41 -2.94 4.82
C ARG A 307 -11.85 -1.49 4.60
N ALA A 308 -13.05 -1.30 4.05
CA ALA A 308 -13.61 0.03 3.75
C ALA A 308 -14.00 0.84 5.01
N ASP A 309 -13.90 0.25 6.19
CA ASP A 309 -14.09 0.88 7.50
C ASP A 309 -12.90 0.62 8.46
N ALA A 310 -11.75 0.21 7.93
CA ALA A 310 -10.58 -0.12 8.72
C ALA A 310 -9.98 1.10 9.45
N ILE A 311 -9.55 0.89 10.70
CA ILE A 311 -8.90 1.88 11.56
C ILE A 311 -7.58 1.32 12.06
N GLY A 312 -6.52 2.10 12.04
CA GLY A 312 -5.21 1.71 12.60
C GLY A 312 -4.07 1.72 11.59
N MET A 313 -2.93 1.17 11.96
CA MET A 313 -1.77 0.98 11.08
C MET A 313 -2.12 0.06 9.90
N LEU A 314 -1.33 0.08 8.83
CA LEU A 314 -1.54 -0.86 7.73
C LEU A 314 -1.39 -2.31 8.21
N GLY A 315 -2.44 -3.12 8.00
CA GLY A 315 -2.52 -4.49 8.50
C GLY A 315 -3.27 -4.63 9.83
N GLU A 316 -3.50 -3.54 10.55
CA GLU A 316 -4.28 -3.44 11.77
C GLU A 316 -5.73 -3.03 11.49
N ASP A 317 -6.66 -3.47 12.29
CA ASP A 317 -8.05 -3.06 12.21
C ASP A 317 -8.67 -2.95 13.62
N LEU A 318 -8.73 -1.73 14.12
CA LEU A 318 -9.32 -1.36 15.41
C LEU A 318 -10.79 -0.94 15.30
N SER A 319 -11.45 -1.20 14.16
CA SER A 319 -12.82 -0.70 13.90
C SER A 319 -13.84 -1.13 14.96
N GLN A 320 -13.65 -2.31 15.56
CA GLN A 320 -14.52 -2.85 16.61
C GLN A 320 -14.41 -2.09 17.94
N ASP A 321 -13.29 -1.41 18.20
CA ASP A 321 -13.10 -0.62 19.43
C ASP A 321 -13.78 0.76 19.33
N PHE A 322 -14.30 1.11 18.16
CA PHE A 322 -14.89 2.41 17.84
C PHE A 322 -16.29 2.28 17.22
N MET A 323 -17.12 1.39 17.76
CA MET A 323 -18.52 1.28 17.32
C MET A 323 -19.30 2.53 17.73
N LEU A 324 -20.23 2.99 16.88
CA LEU A 324 -20.97 4.25 17.08
C LEU A 324 -21.73 4.31 18.41
N ASP A 325 -22.25 3.20 18.87
CA ASP A 325 -22.98 3.09 20.14
C ASP A 325 -22.09 3.29 21.36
N SER A 326 -20.79 3.17 21.22
CA SER A 326 -19.78 3.37 22.28
C SER A 326 -19.14 4.76 22.29
N ILE A 327 -19.50 5.62 21.33
CA ILE A 327 -18.88 6.95 21.15
C ILE A 327 -19.76 8.02 21.80
N ASP A 328 -19.13 8.85 22.64
CA ASP A 328 -19.79 10.06 23.18
C ASP A 328 -19.99 11.07 22.05
N PRO A 329 -21.25 11.46 21.75
CA PRO A 329 -21.56 12.41 20.69
C PRO A 329 -21.01 13.83 20.95
N ASP A 330 -20.79 14.19 22.20
CA ASP A 330 -20.32 15.50 22.62
C ASP A 330 -18.80 15.56 22.79
N LEU A 331 -18.08 14.50 22.40
CA LEU A 331 -16.65 14.42 22.50
C LEU A 331 -15.96 15.49 21.66
N GLU A 332 -15.16 16.33 22.30
CA GLU A 332 -14.32 17.33 21.65
C GLU A 332 -12.96 16.75 21.22
N TYR A 333 -12.41 17.32 20.16
CA TYR A 333 -11.07 16.93 19.68
C TYR A 333 -9.98 17.53 20.55
N ASP A 334 -9.07 16.68 21.06
CA ASP A 334 -7.83 17.08 21.72
C ASP A 334 -6.62 16.83 20.79
N PRO A 335 -5.96 17.89 20.28
CA PRO A 335 -4.84 17.74 19.34
C PRO A 335 -3.52 17.33 20.02
N GLU A 336 -3.41 17.38 21.35
CA GLU A 336 -2.13 17.32 22.06
C GLU A 336 -1.41 15.98 21.86
N ALA A 337 -2.12 14.86 21.99
CA ALA A 337 -1.53 13.53 21.83
C ALA A 337 -0.99 13.31 20.41
N ARG A 338 -1.69 13.80 19.38
CA ARG A 338 -1.24 13.70 17.97
C ARG A 338 -0.05 14.63 17.70
N ARG A 339 -0.05 15.83 18.28
CA ARG A 339 1.07 16.77 18.15
C ARG A 339 2.34 16.17 18.73
N LEU A 340 2.29 15.68 19.96
CA LEU A 340 3.42 15.02 20.63
C LEU A 340 3.91 13.79 19.88
N TYR A 341 3.00 12.98 19.37
CA TYR A 341 3.36 11.81 18.58
C TYR A 341 4.15 12.19 17.32
N ARG A 342 3.72 13.21 16.58
CA ARG A 342 4.43 13.70 15.38
C ARG A 342 5.85 14.17 15.70
N GLU A 343 6.06 14.87 16.81
CA GLU A 343 7.38 15.31 17.24
C GLU A 343 8.32 14.13 17.55
N VAL A 344 7.78 13.04 18.13
CA VAL A 344 8.53 11.81 18.36
C VAL A 344 8.88 11.14 17.02
N VAL A 345 7.92 11.03 16.11
CA VAL A 345 8.13 10.42 14.79
C VAL A 345 9.19 11.16 13.98
N GLU A 346 9.17 12.48 13.96
CA GLU A 346 10.17 13.25 13.20
C GLU A 346 11.61 13.01 13.72
N ARG A 347 11.80 12.88 15.02
CA ARG A 347 13.10 12.49 15.60
C ARG A 347 13.49 11.06 15.21
N GLU A 348 12.59 10.11 15.39
CA GLU A 348 12.82 8.70 15.05
C GLU A 348 13.19 8.53 13.57
N ARG A 349 12.52 9.26 12.67
CA ARG A 349 12.83 9.28 11.24
C ARG A 349 14.21 9.82 10.94
N ALA A 350 14.62 10.89 11.63
CA ALA A 350 15.95 11.47 11.45
C ALA A 350 17.04 10.49 11.90
N ASP A 351 16.85 9.84 13.06
CA ASP A 351 17.78 8.85 13.60
C ASP A 351 17.89 7.61 12.70
N ARG A 352 16.74 7.08 12.24
CA ARG A 352 16.71 5.94 11.32
C ARG A 352 17.42 6.25 10.00
N ARG A 353 17.14 7.42 9.43
CA ARG A 353 17.75 7.85 8.16
C ARG A 353 19.26 7.94 8.26
N ALA A 354 19.77 8.55 9.34
CA ALA A 354 21.19 8.63 9.60
C ALA A 354 21.83 7.23 9.74
N ALA A 355 21.19 6.32 10.46
CA ALA A 355 21.66 4.95 10.65
C ALA A 355 21.66 4.14 9.34
N VAL A 356 20.62 4.28 8.50
CA VAL A 356 20.53 3.57 7.21
C VAL A 356 21.61 4.03 6.24
N LEU A 357 21.88 5.34 6.15
CA LEU A 357 22.95 5.86 5.28
C LEU A 357 24.32 5.28 5.66
N VAL A 358 24.62 5.22 6.96
CA VAL A 358 25.88 4.61 7.42
C VAL A 358 25.95 3.12 7.03
N ALA A 359 24.85 2.38 7.22
CA ALA A 359 24.81 0.95 6.90
C ALA A 359 24.92 0.70 5.38
N GLU A 360 24.33 1.54 4.54
CA GLU A 360 24.48 1.46 3.08
C GLU A 360 25.92 1.74 2.62
N ASP A 361 26.58 2.74 3.18
CA ASP A 361 28.00 3.04 2.89
C ASP A 361 28.91 1.90 3.32
N GLU A 362 28.69 1.31 4.50
CA GLU A 362 29.43 0.13 4.99
C GLU A 362 29.21 -1.10 4.11
N LEU A 363 27.96 -1.34 3.68
CA LEU A 363 27.60 -2.44 2.80
C LEU A 363 28.30 -2.30 1.44
N ALA A 364 28.26 -1.12 0.83
CA ALA A 364 28.92 -0.83 -0.45
C ALA A 364 30.44 -0.98 -0.37
N ALA A 365 31.05 -0.67 0.77
CA ALA A 365 32.49 -0.81 1.00
C ALA A 365 32.91 -2.28 1.23
N THR A 366 32.03 -3.11 1.78
CA THR A 366 32.38 -4.47 2.26
C THR A 366 32.02 -5.56 1.26
N VAL A 367 30.95 -5.40 0.48
CA VAL A 367 30.42 -6.42 -0.43
C VAL A 367 30.71 -6.04 -1.89
N THR A 368 31.52 -6.84 -2.58
CA THR A 368 31.95 -6.55 -3.97
C THR A 368 31.10 -7.22 -5.04
N ALA A 369 30.57 -8.41 -4.82
CA ALA A 369 29.62 -9.09 -5.71
C ALA A 369 29.02 -10.31 -4.99
N ALA A 370 27.79 -10.19 -4.52
CA ALA A 370 27.07 -11.30 -3.95
C ALA A 370 25.64 -11.32 -4.50
N PRO A 371 24.99 -12.50 -4.62
CA PRO A 371 23.63 -12.59 -5.11
C PRO A 371 22.66 -11.93 -4.14
N ALA A 372 21.65 -11.24 -4.67
CA ALA A 372 20.57 -10.70 -3.87
C ALA A 372 19.88 -11.80 -3.06
N GLN A 373 19.51 -11.49 -1.82
CA GLN A 373 18.83 -12.41 -0.93
C GLN A 373 17.52 -11.84 -0.43
N LEU A 374 16.49 -12.69 -0.29
CA LEU A 374 15.25 -12.32 0.36
C LEU A 374 15.34 -12.66 1.86
N VAL A 375 14.92 -11.74 2.68
CA VAL A 375 14.81 -11.92 4.14
C VAL A 375 13.43 -11.54 4.64
N ALA A 376 12.94 -12.23 5.66
CA ALA A 376 11.66 -11.96 6.27
C ALA A 376 11.86 -11.34 7.66
N VAL A 377 11.02 -10.39 8.05
CA VAL A 377 11.13 -9.66 9.32
C VAL A 377 9.81 -9.65 10.05
N ALA A 378 9.82 -10.03 11.32
CA ALA A 378 8.68 -9.88 12.21
C ALA A 378 8.73 -8.52 12.92
N THR A 379 7.73 -7.68 12.66
CA THR A 379 7.66 -6.32 13.21
C THR A 379 6.24 -5.92 13.60
N LYS A 380 6.11 -5.06 14.60
CA LYS A 380 4.88 -4.34 14.98
C LYS A 380 4.86 -2.89 14.47
N GLY A 381 5.80 -2.52 13.58
CA GLY A 381 5.98 -1.16 13.08
C GLY A 381 7.21 -0.44 13.66
N GLY A 382 7.31 0.86 13.39
CA GLY A 382 8.46 1.69 13.79
C GLY A 382 9.75 1.39 13.03
N GLY A 383 9.69 0.59 11.95
CA GLY A 383 10.88 0.17 11.20
C GLY A 383 11.87 -0.67 12.00
N ARG A 384 11.42 -1.37 13.06
CA ARG A 384 12.26 -2.12 13.99
C ARG A 384 11.92 -3.61 14.04
N ILE A 385 12.89 -4.45 14.38
CA ILE A 385 12.73 -5.88 14.63
C ILE A 385 12.19 -6.08 16.06
N ASN A 386 10.88 -5.90 16.26
CA ASN A 386 10.28 -5.79 17.58
C ASN A 386 9.16 -6.81 17.88
N GLN A 387 9.04 -7.86 17.06
CA GLN A 387 8.04 -8.90 17.25
C GLN A 387 8.66 -10.28 17.47
N HIS A 388 8.05 -11.04 18.39
CA HIS A 388 8.39 -12.43 18.64
C HIS A 388 7.88 -13.32 17.50
N PHE A 389 8.65 -14.31 17.08
CA PHE A 389 8.32 -15.22 15.96
C PHE A 389 6.93 -15.83 16.09
N GLY A 390 6.62 -16.46 17.22
CA GLY A 390 5.32 -17.13 17.44
C GLY A 390 4.10 -16.21 17.54
N HIS A 391 4.29 -14.91 17.58
CA HIS A 391 3.20 -13.91 17.58
C HIS A 391 3.08 -13.17 16.24
N ALA A 392 3.93 -13.50 15.28
CA ALA A 392 3.91 -12.87 13.98
C ALA A 392 2.77 -13.47 13.12
N ALA A 393 1.71 -12.70 12.92
CA ALA A 393 0.65 -13.03 11.97
C ALA A 393 1.07 -12.80 10.51
N GLU A 394 2.20 -12.13 10.30
CA GLU A 394 2.80 -11.85 8.99
C GLU A 394 4.25 -11.43 9.12
N PHE A 395 4.95 -11.50 8.03
CA PHE A 395 6.33 -11.04 7.89
C PHE A 395 6.43 -9.99 6.79
N GLN A 396 7.18 -8.92 7.05
CA GLN A 396 7.68 -8.03 6.01
C GLN A 396 8.83 -8.70 5.29
N VAL A 397 8.86 -8.64 3.96
CA VAL A 397 9.91 -9.25 3.14
C VAL A 397 10.75 -8.16 2.50
N TYR A 398 12.05 -8.27 2.68
CA TYR A 398 13.05 -7.38 2.11
C TYR A 398 13.97 -8.14 1.17
N GLU A 399 14.49 -7.45 0.18
CA GLU A 399 15.58 -7.91 -0.66
C GLU A 399 16.83 -7.12 -0.30
N VAL A 400 17.95 -7.80 -0.12
CA VAL A 400 19.26 -7.18 0.16
C VAL A 400 20.28 -7.59 -0.90
N ASP A 401 21.00 -6.60 -1.41
CA ASP A 401 22.17 -6.77 -2.29
C ASP A 401 23.23 -5.70 -1.93
N GLN A 402 24.29 -5.60 -2.74
CA GLN A 402 25.35 -4.60 -2.52
C GLN A 402 24.88 -3.14 -2.62
N ALA A 403 23.72 -2.88 -3.22
CA ALA A 403 23.16 -1.54 -3.40
C ALA A 403 22.28 -1.10 -2.20
N GLY A 404 21.99 -2.03 -1.27
CA GLY A 404 21.21 -1.72 -0.08
C GLY A 404 20.11 -2.73 0.21
N VAL A 405 19.25 -2.34 1.15
CA VAL A 405 18.10 -3.13 1.62
C VAL A 405 16.83 -2.46 1.10
N ARG A 406 15.96 -3.22 0.45
CA ARG A 406 14.69 -2.71 -0.05
C ARG A 406 13.53 -3.61 0.30
N PHE A 407 12.44 -2.99 0.68
CA PHE A 407 11.19 -3.68 0.96
C PHE A 407 10.58 -4.24 -0.34
N VAL A 408 10.11 -5.50 -0.33
CA VAL A 408 9.53 -6.14 -1.51
C VAL A 408 8.12 -6.66 -1.30
N GLY A 409 7.63 -6.74 -0.07
CA GLY A 409 6.25 -7.13 0.18
C GLY A 409 6.01 -7.75 1.56
N HIS A 410 4.87 -8.41 1.69
CA HIS A 410 4.46 -9.08 2.93
C HIS A 410 4.06 -10.52 2.67
N ARG A 411 4.22 -11.36 3.69
CA ARG A 411 3.72 -12.73 3.70
C ARG A 411 2.91 -12.95 4.96
N LYS A 412 1.61 -13.23 4.80
CA LYS A 412 0.72 -13.55 5.92
C LYS A 412 0.91 -15.01 6.33
N VAL A 413 0.83 -15.23 7.62
CA VAL A 413 0.82 -16.54 8.22
C VAL A 413 -0.51 -16.71 8.93
N GLU A 414 -1.29 -17.72 8.57
CA GLU A 414 -2.50 -18.03 9.31
C GLU A 414 -2.13 -18.68 10.66
N ASN A 415 -2.28 -17.88 11.73
CA ASN A 415 -2.34 -18.28 13.15
C ASN A 415 -1.38 -19.38 13.63
N TYR A 416 -0.09 -19.08 13.75
CA TYR A 416 0.89 -20.00 14.30
C TYR A 416 0.73 -20.31 15.82
N CYS A 417 0.12 -19.43 16.61
CA CYS A 417 0.04 -19.56 18.08
C CYS A 417 -1.36 -19.39 18.68
N GLN A 418 -2.41 -19.88 18.04
CA GLN A 418 -3.74 -20.03 18.70
C GLN A 418 -4.01 -21.46 19.22
N GLY A 419 -3.16 -22.42 18.89
CA GLY A 419 -3.22 -23.78 19.39
C GLY A 419 -2.43 -23.94 20.69
N GLY A 420 -2.96 -24.70 21.64
CA GLY A 420 -2.25 -25.12 22.84
C GLY A 420 -1.03 -25.99 22.47
N TRP A 421 -0.24 -26.30 23.46
CA TRP A 421 0.93 -27.18 23.41
C TRP A 421 0.67 -28.41 22.50
N GLY A 422 1.28 -28.49 21.30
CA GLY A 422 1.28 -29.68 20.50
C GLY A 422 1.17 -29.56 18.98
N ASP A 423 1.01 -28.36 18.39
CA ASP A 423 0.82 -28.22 16.94
C ASP A 423 2.16 -28.05 16.19
N GLU A 424 2.98 -29.11 16.16
CA GLU A 424 4.18 -29.19 15.29
C GLU A 424 3.77 -29.18 13.80
N ASP A 425 2.61 -29.75 13.46
CA ASP A 425 2.08 -29.87 12.07
C ASP A 425 1.80 -28.50 11.42
N VAL A 426 1.40 -27.47 12.17
CA VAL A 426 1.08 -26.14 11.63
C VAL A 426 2.34 -25.40 11.14
N LEU A 427 3.49 -25.68 11.72
CA LEU A 427 4.75 -25.04 11.33
C LEU A 427 5.23 -25.55 9.96
N GLU A 428 5.20 -26.86 9.76
CA GLU A 428 5.66 -27.49 8.53
C GLU A 428 4.66 -27.26 7.39
N ASP A 429 3.36 -27.34 7.64
CA ASP A 429 2.34 -27.31 6.58
C ASP A 429 2.02 -25.89 6.06
N GLN A 430 2.17 -24.84 6.86
CA GLN A 430 1.75 -23.49 6.46
C GLN A 430 2.86 -22.44 6.51
N LEU A 431 3.65 -22.39 7.57
CA LEU A 431 4.64 -21.32 7.74
C LEU A 431 5.86 -21.49 6.84
N ILE A 432 6.42 -22.69 6.76
CA ILE A 432 7.59 -22.95 5.93
C ILE A 432 7.31 -22.68 4.45
N PRO A 433 6.18 -23.15 3.85
CA PRO A 433 5.82 -22.79 2.48
C PRO A 433 5.64 -21.27 2.28
N THR A 434 5.09 -20.58 3.27
CA THR A 434 4.93 -19.11 3.22
C THR A 434 6.28 -18.38 3.17
N LEU A 435 7.31 -18.94 3.79
CA LEU A 435 8.68 -18.42 3.79
C LEU A 435 9.56 -18.95 2.65
N ALA A 436 8.98 -19.66 1.68
CA ALA A 436 9.75 -20.22 0.56
C ALA A 436 10.59 -19.16 -0.17
N GLY A 437 11.89 -19.47 -0.41
CA GLY A 437 12.83 -18.58 -1.06
C GLY A 437 13.40 -17.47 -0.17
N VAL A 438 13.07 -17.44 1.13
CA VAL A 438 13.66 -16.54 2.12
C VAL A 438 14.95 -17.19 2.66
N ALA A 439 16.03 -16.44 2.70
CA ALA A 439 17.32 -16.91 3.24
C ALA A 439 17.41 -16.81 4.76
N ALA A 440 16.76 -15.79 5.35
CA ALA A 440 16.78 -15.55 6.79
C ALA A 440 15.47 -14.95 7.29
N VAL A 441 15.13 -15.21 8.57
CA VAL A 441 14.00 -14.62 9.28
C VAL A 441 14.54 -13.85 10.50
N PHE A 442 14.26 -12.55 10.54
CA PHE A 442 14.65 -11.65 11.61
C PHE A 442 13.50 -11.46 12.60
N VAL A 443 13.77 -11.66 13.87
CA VAL A 443 12.78 -11.62 14.95
C VAL A 443 13.39 -11.06 16.23
N SER A 444 12.56 -10.46 17.10
CA SER A 444 13.08 -10.03 18.41
C SER A 444 13.36 -11.20 19.35
N LYS A 445 12.68 -12.33 19.15
CA LYS A 445 12.86 -13.56 19.91
C LYS A 445 12.23 -14.74 19.18
N ILE A 446 12.84 -15.94 19.31
CA ILE A 446 12.33 -17.20 18.73
C ILE A 446 12.67 -18.37 19.67
N GLY A 447 11.79 -19.35 19.74
CA GLY A 447 12.01 -20.59 20.50
C GLY A 447 12.96 -21.56 19.80
N SER A 448 13.42 -22.58 20.53
CA SER A 448 14.36 -23.57 20.01
C SER A 448 13.76 -24.50 18.94
N CYS A 449 12.47 -24.86 19.06
CA CYS A 449 11.80 -25.72 18.07
C CYS A 449 11.69 -25.01 16.72
N PRO A 450 11.05 -23.82 16.60
CA PRO A 450 10.99 -23.12 15.33
C PRO A 450 12.36 -22.82 14.71
N LYS A 451 13.42 -22.62 15.53
CA LYS A 451 14.80 -22.46 14.99
C LYS A 451 15.27 -23.71 14.25
N LYS A 452 14.98 -24.92 14.78
CA LYS A 452 15.37 -26.18 14.15
C LYS A 452 14.62 -26.42 12.85
N ASP A 453 13.33 -26.12 12.83
CA ASP A 453 12.46 -26.34 11.67
C ASP A 453 12.82 -25.37 10.52
N LEU A 454 13.06 -24.10 10.83
CA LEU A 454 13.59 -23.14 9.87
C LEU A 454 14.95 -23.58 9.32
N ALA A 455 15.87 -24.07 10.21
CA ALA A 455 17.17 -24.56 9.78
C ALA A 455 17.05 -25.81 8.88
N ALA A 456 16.10 -26.72 9.16
CA ALA A 456 15.81 -27.87 8.31
C ALA A 456 15.31 -27.46 6.91
N ALA A 457 14.58 -26.34 6.83
CA ALA A 457 14.14 -25.73 5.56
C ALA A 457 15.22 -24.85 4.89
N GLY A 458 16.42 -24.76 5.44
CA GLY A 458 17.49 -23.92 4.90
C GLY A 458 17.35 -22.43 5.18
N ILE A 459 16.51 -22.04 6.14
CA ILE A 459 16.23 -20.64 6.51
C ILE A 459 16.97 -20.30 7.82
N ALA A 460 17.80 -19.28 7.82
CA ALA A 460 18.48 -18.81 9.02
C ALA A 460 17.52 -18.05 9.93
N ALA A 461 17.47 -18.43 11.23
CA ALA A 461 16.70 -17.70 12.24
C ALA A 461 17.61 -16.69 12.95
N ILE A 462 17.36 -15.41 12.78
CA ILE A 462 18.20 -14.30 13.27
C ILE A 462 17.45 -13.58 14.40
N ASP A 463 17.96 -13.69 15.63
CA ASP A 463 17.43 -13.02 16.84
C ASP A 463 18.53 -12.20 17.56
N ALA A 464 19.59 -11.86 16.83
CA ALA A 464 20.72 -11.09 17.34
C ALA A 464 20.48 -9.57 17.36
N TYR A 465 19.44 -9.08 16.66
CA TYR A 465 19.17 -7.65 16.45
C TYR A 465 17.80 -7.22 17.01
N PRO A 466 17.45 -7.57 18.27
CA PRO A 466 16.15 -7.18 18.82
C PRO A 466 16.08 -5.66 18.98
N PHE A 467 15.02 -5.05 18.43
CA PHE A 467 14.74 -3.61 18.45
C PHE A 467 15.65 -2.73 17.58
N ASP A 468 16.58 -3.30 16.82
CA ASP A 468 17.35 -2.55 15.84
C ASP A 468 16.49 -2.16 14.64
N TYR A 469 16.93 -1.17 13.87
CA TYR A 469 16.30 -0.82 12.60
C TYR A 469 16.45 -1.97 11.61
N ILE A 470 15.39 -2.23 10.86
CA ILE A 470 15.31 -3.37 9.95
C ILE A 470 16.43 -3.35 8.91
N GLU A 471 16.60 -2.20 8.27
CA GLU A 471 17.57 -2.05 7.17
C GLU A 471 19.00 -2.19 7.67
N THR A 472 19.33 -1.61 8.80
CA THR A 472 20.70 -1.68 9.37
C THR A 472 21.05 -3.11 9.79
N ALA A 473 20.12 -3.83 10.44
CA ALA A 473 20.31 -5.21 10.86
C ALA A 473 20.47 -6.16 9.67
N ILE A 474 19.67 -5.98 8.61
CA ILE A 474 19.76 -6.78 7.39
C ILE A 474 21.08 -6.51 6.67
N ALA A 475 21.50 -5.25 6.55
CA ALA A 475 22.75 -4.86 5.91
C ALA A 475 23.97 -5.44 6.63
N ASP A 476 24.02 -5.33 7.97
CA ASP A 476 25.10 -5.90 8.78
C ASP A 476 25.18 -7.43 8.65
N TRP A 477 24.04 -8.12 8.74
CA TRP A 477 23.98 -9.56 8.54
C TRP A 477 24.49 -9.98 7.16
N TYR A 478 24.05 -9.30 6.09
CA TYR A 478 24.43 -9.61 4.73
C TYR A 478 25.92 -9.32 4.47
N ALA A 479 26.46 -8.23 5.00
CA ALA A 479 27.88 -7.90 4.97
C ALA A 479 28.70 -8.96 5.72
N GLY A 480 28.22 -9.41 6.88
CA GLY A 480 28.87 -10.47 7.67
C GLY A 480 28.95 -11.82 6.96
N LEU A 481 27.94 -12.16 6.14
CA LEU A 481 27.96 -13.37 5.30
C LEU A 481 28.99 -13.29 4.16
N ASN A 482 29.06 -12.14 3.49
CA ASN A 482 29.78 -11.98 2.23
C ASN A 482 31.19 -11.38 2.42
N GLY A 483 31.44 -10.63 3.51
CA GLY A 483 32.76 -10.09 3.86
C GLY A 483 33.75 -11.16 4.37
N ARG A 484 33.26 -12.27 4.93
CA ARG A 484 34.13 -13.40 5.34
C ARG A 484 34.67 -14.26 4.18
N GLN A 485 34.00 -14.20 3.01
CA GLN A 485 34.47 -14.95 1.83
C GLN A 485 35.70 -14.33 1.16
N THR A 486 35.95 -13.04 1.33
CA THR A 486 37.14 -12.36 0.77
C THR A 486 38.42 -12.61 1.57
N LEU A 487 38.36 -13.01 2.82
CA LEU A 487 39.52 -13.36 3.65
C LEU A 487 39.91 -14.83 3.59
N GLY A 488 39.08 -15.71 3.03
CA GLY A 488 39.30 -17.14 2.91
C GLY A 488 39.91 -17.61 1.57
N SER A 489 40.03 -16.74 0.57
CA SER A 489 40.55 -17.06 -0.76
C SER A 489 42.00 -16.59 -1.01
N ILE A 490 42.71 -16.17 0.05
CA ILE A 490 44.14 -15.80 0.02
C ILE A 490 44.93 -16.69 1.02
N ALA A 491 44.65 -17.99 1.01
CA ALA A 491 45.48 -18.96 1.73
C ALA A 491 45.78 -20.17 0.84
#